data_2b90b925f0608f14b5fb85e880de230d
#
_entry.id   2b90b925f0608f14b5fb85e880de230d
#
_cell.length_a   1.000
_cell.length_b   1.000
_cell.length_c   1.000
_cell.angle_alpha   90.00
_cell.angle_beta   90.00
_cell.angle_gamma   90.00
#
_symmetry.space_group_name_H-M   'P 1'
#
loop_
_entity.id
_entity.type
_entity.pdbx_description
1 polymer ?
#
loop_
_entity_poly.entity_id
_entity_poly.type
_entity_poly.pdbx_seq_one_letter_code
_entity_poly.pdbx_strand_id
1 'polypeptide(L)'
;ILFSVIGVSADNGINSPYSRYGLGILSDQSLGINRQMGGLGYALRSHRFINVQNPASFSEADTLTMLFEAGFSLQNVNFKEGNKRINARNASFDYIAIQFRICKNLGLSAGFLPYSNVGYSFSTTSSPGTNEVHSETYSGEGGIYQPYIGLGWKPFSWFAVGAMGSYIYGDITHQVISEFTNSTNRSKVYNATIKNYKVDFGMQFMA
;
A
#
# COMPACT_ATOMS: atom_id res chain seq x y z
N ILE A 1 25.45 18.31 -17.85
CA ILE A 1 24.94 17.51 -16.69
C ILE A 1 24.17 16.36 -17.31
N LEU A 2 24.78 15.17 -17.32
CA LEU A 2 24.17 13.95 -17.83
C LEU A 2 23.30 13.36 -16.70
N PHE A 3 21.98 13.47 -16.80
CA PHE A 3 21.08 12.69 -15.98
C PHE A 3 21.06 11.26 -16.53
N SER A 4 21.79 10.35 -15.90
CA SER A 4 21.57 8.92 -16.13
C SER A 4 20.22 8.56 -15.51
N VAL A 5 19.25 8.26 -16.34
CA VAL A 5 18.00 7.64 -15.92
C VAL A 5 18.37 6.23 -15.45
N ILE A 6 18.52 6.06 -14.15
CA ILE A 6 18.55 4.74 -13.53
C ILE A 6 17.14 4.20 -13.74
N GLY A 7 17.01 3.21 -14.61
CA GLY A 7 15.76 2.48 -14.73
C GLY A 7 15.44 1.80 -13.40
N VAL A 8 14.62 2.46 -12.60
CA VAL A 8 14.04 1.85 -11.42
C VAL A 8 12.98 0.90 -11.96
N SER A 9 13.33 -0.38 -12.03
CA SER A 9 12.35 -1.44 -12.14
C SER A 9 11.54 -1.37 -10.85
N ALA A 10 10.31 -0.92 -10.92
CA ALA A 10 9.40 -0.92 -9.81
C ALA A 10 8.99 -2.38 -9.54
N ASP A 11 9.82 -3.06 -8.80
CA ASP A 11 9.43 -4.32 -8.17
C ASP A 11 8.41 -3.97 -7.08
N ASN A 12 7.30 -4.67 -7.02
CA ASN A 12 6.12 -4.32 -6.20
C ASN A 12 6.33 -4.48 -4.67
N GLY A 13 7.49 -4.11 -4.15
CA GLY A 13 7.78 -3.91 -2.73
C GLY A 13 7.49 -5.06 -1.76
N ILE A 14 6.91 -6.16 -2.22
CA ILE A 14 6.53 -7.32 -1.41
C ILE A 14 6.96 -8.61 -2.09
N ASN A 15 7.68 -9.45 -1.32
CA ASN A 15 7.97 -10.84 -1.68
C ASN A 15 7.34 -11.75 -0.64
N SER A 16 6.04 -12.03 -0.81
CA SER A 16 5.34 -12.90 0.14
C SER A 16 4.35 -13.81 -0.57
N PRO A 17 4.46 -15.14 -0.40
CA PRO A 17 3.49 -16.10 -0.94
C PRO A 17 2.05 -15.84 -0.48
N TYR A 18 1.88 -15.21 0.69
CA TYR A 18 0.57 -14.84 1.22
C TYR A 18 -0.15 -13.78 0.39
N SER A 19 0.59 -12.98 -0.40
CA SER A 19 -0.01 -12.00 -1.31
C SER A 19 -0.75 -12.61 -2.50
N ARG A 20 -0.69 -13.94 -2.66
CA ARG A 20 -1.45 -14.69 -3.68
C ARG A 20 -2.96 -14.64 -3.45
N TYR A 21 -3.40 -14.45 -2.22
CA TYR A 21 -4.80 -14.58 -1.85
C TYR A 21 -5.52 -13.23 -1.77
N GLY A 22 -6.78 -13.21 -2.24
CA GLY A 22 -7.65 -12.05 -2.16
C GLY A 22 -7.12 -10.85 -2.96
N LEU A 23 -7.01 -9.71 -2.30
CA LEU A 23 -6.50 -8.46 -2.86
C LEU A 23 -5.00 -8.25 -2.59
N GLY A 24 -4.27 -9.29 -2.19
CA GLY A 24 -2.88 -9.18 -1.77
C GLY A 24 -2.74 -8.81 -0.29
N ILE A 25 -1.56 -8.29 0.08
CA ILE A 25 -1.29 -7.83 1.45
C ILE A 25 -1.69 -6.37 1.55
N LEU A 26 -2.59 -6.06 2.49
CA LEU A 26 -3.01 -4.70 2.77
C LEU A 26 -1.84 -3.86 3.26
N SER A 27 -1.72 -2.67 2.71
CA SER A 27 -0.70 -1.70 3.12
C SER A 27 -1.13 -0.97 4.40
N ASP A 28 -0.15 -0.59 5.21
CA ASP A 28 -0.38 0.26 6.36
C ASP A 28 -0.86 1.64 5.91
N GLN A 29 -2.04 2.04 6.39
CA GLN A 29 -2.68 3.32 6.06
C GLN A 29 -2.24 4.46 6.99
N SER A 30 -1.27 4.22 7.88
CA SER A 30 -0.71 5.25 8.75
C SER A 30 0.43 6.01 8.06
N LEU A 31 0.54 7.29 8.32
CA LEU A 31 1.58 8.16 7.79
C LEU A 31 2.60 8.52 8.88
N GLY A 32 3.82 8.85 8.49
CA GLY A 32 4.85 9.49 9.29
C GLY A 32 4.92 9.03 10.76
N ILE A 33 4.60 9.93 11.65
CA ILE A 33 4.64 9.71 13.11
C ILE A 33 3.65 8.62 13.55
N ASN A 34 2.46 8.56 12.95
CA ASN A 34 1.46 7.54 13.30
C ASN A 34 2.00 6.13 13.06
N ARG A 35 2.74 5.93 11.96
CA ARG A 35 3.39 4.67 11.63
C ARG A 35 4.48 4.30 12.64
N GLN A 36 5.28 5.27 13.08
CA GLN A 36 6.31 5.06 14.11
C GLN A 36 5.72 4.68 15.47
N MET A 37 4.48 5.07 15.75
CA MET A 37 3.73 4.69 16.95
C MET A 37 2.91 3.40 16.79
N GLY A 38 3.24 2.56 15.79
CA GLY A 38 2.54 1.30 15.56
C GLY A 38 1.16 1.45 14.94
N GLY A 39 0.94 2.48 14.15
CA GLY A 39 -0.32 2.71 13.46
C GLY A 39 -1.40 3.42 14.29
N LEU A 40 -1.05 3.99 15.44
CA LEU A 40 -2.00 4.76 16.24
C LEU A 40 -2.28 6.12 15.57
N GLY A 41 -3.57 6.42 15.36
CA GLY A 41 -3.95 7.65 14.66
C GLY A 41 -5.35 8.15 14.95
N TYR A 42 -6.31 7.30 15.33
CA TYR A 42 -7.72 7.68 15.41
C TYR A 42 -8.03 8.84 16.37
N ALA A 43 -7.34 8.89 17.49
CA ALA A 43 -7.49 9.95 18.48
C ALA A 43 -6.43 11.06 18.35
N LEU A 44 -5.40 10.83 17.54
CA LEU A 44 -4.31 11.80 17.39
C LEU A 44 -4.72 12.95 16.49
N ARG A 45 -4.28 14.13 16.88
CA ARG A 45 -4.40 15.35 16.07
C ARG A 45 -3.20 16.26 16.35
N SER A 46 -2.72 16.87 15.30
CA SER A 46 -1.58 17.78 15.39
C SER A 46 -1.56 18.73 14.20
N HIS A 47 -1.01 19.90 14.42
CA HIS A 47 -0.68 20.86 13.34
C HIS A 47 0.66 20.57 12.66
N ARG A 48 1.38 19.49 13.08
CA ARG A 48 2.75 19.19 12.62
C ARG A 48 2.86 17.97 11.73
N PHE A 49 1.81 17.12 11.67
CA PHE A 49 1.80 15.93 10.83
C PHE A 49 0.41 15.64 10.29
N ILE A 50 0.35 14.93 9.20
CA ILE A 50 -0.90 14.55 8.52
C ILE A 50 -1.40 13.23 9.11
N ASN A 51 -2.67 13.19 9.51
CA ASN A 51 -3.31 11.98 10.01
C ASN A 51 -4.53 11.60 9.15
N VAL A 52 -4.35 10.62 8.27
CA VAL A 52 -5.41 10.14 7.37
C VAL A 52 -6.36 9.14 8.01
N GLN A 53 -6.03 8.59 9.18
CA GLN A 53 -6.87 7.59 9.85
C GLN A 53 -8.16 8.20 10.42
N ASN A 54 -8.14 9.51 10.73
CA ASN A 54 -9.33 10.22 11.17
C ASN A 54 -9.41 11.58 10.46
N PRO A 55 -10.30 11.75 9.49
CA PRO A 55 -10.38 12.98 8.70
C PRO A 55 -10.76 14.23 9.52
N ALA A 56 -11.32 14.07 10.72
CA ALA A 56 -11.56 15.21 11.62
C ALA A 56 -10.26 15.95 12.01
N SER A 57 -9.11 15.24 12.02
CA SER A 57 -7.79 15.82 12.34
C SER A 57 -7.31 16.84 11.31
N PHE A 58 -7.82 16.83 10.09
CA PHE A 58 -7.44 17.80 9.04
C PHE A 58 -7.81 19.23 9.44
N SER A 59 -8.77 19.41 10.33
CA SER A 59 -9.16 20.72 10.87
C SER A 59 -8.07 21.41 11.68
N GLU A 60 -7.01 20.69 12.11
CA GLU A 60 -5.90 21.24 12.88
C GLU A 60 -4.77 21.85 12.03
N ALA A 61 -4.92 21.87 10.70
CA ALA A 61 -3.97 22.59 9.85
C ALA A 61 -3.78 24.03 10.33
N ASP A 62 -2.53 24.46 10.51
CA ASP A 62 -2.20 25.80 11.00
C ASP A 62 -2.36 26.85 9.89
N THR A 63 -2.45 28.11 10.29
CA THR A 63 -2.60 29.23 9.37
C THR A 63 -1.31 29.47 8.61
N LEU A 64 -1.41 29.69 7.28
CA LEU A 64 -0.27 29.93 6.38
C LEU A 64 0.76 28.80 6.34
N THR A 65 0.36 27.61 6.76
CA THR A 65 1.23 26.42 6.75
C THR A 65 0.66 25.37 5.79
N MET A 66 1.54 24.82 4.98
CA MET A 66 1.26 23.66 4.15
C MET A 66 2.15 22.51 4.63
N LEU A 67 1.53 21.42 5.05
CA LEU A 67 2.25 20.19 5.39
C LEU A 67 2.38 19.34 4.11
N PHE A 68 3.55 18.82 3.91
CA PHE A 68 3.85 17.86 2.86
C PHE A 68 4.58 16.68 3.48
N GLU A 69 4.09 15.48 3.24
CA GLU A 69 4.71 14.25 3.71
C GLU A 69 4.84 13.26 2.55
N ALA A 70 6.00 12.61 2.44
CA ALA A 70 6.24 11.51 1.52
C ALA A 70 6.99 10.41 2.24
N GLY A 71 6.61 9.16 2.00
CA GLY A 71 7.22 7.99 2.60
C GLY A 71 7.74 7.01 1.57
N PHE A 72 8.92 6.46 1.88
CA PHE A 72 9.54 5.37 1.14
C PHE A 72 9.98 4.31 2.13
N SER A 73 9.84 3.05 1.78
CA SER A 73 10.35 1.95 2.58
C SER A 73 11.33 1.10 1.80
N LEU A 74 12.32 0.58 2.52
CA LEU A 74 13.26 -0.40 2.04
C LEU A 74 13.07 -1.66 2.84
N GLN A 75 12.77 -2.75 2.16
CA GLN A 75 12.60 -4.05 2.77
C GLN A 75 13.78 -4.96 2.42
N ASN A 76 14.37 -5.58 3.42
CA ASN A 76 15.40 -6.60 3.24
C ASN A 76 14.94 -7.87 3.96
N VAL A 77 14.57 -8.89 3.18
CA VAL A 77 14.02 -10.14 3.69
C VAL A 77 14.98 -11.28 3.42
N ASN A 78 15.26 -12.07 4.44
CA ASN A 78 16.03 -13.30 4.33
C ASN A 78 15.09 -14.49 4.45
N PHE A 79 14.92 -15.22 3.37
CA PHE A 79 14.22 -16.50 3.36
C PHE A 79 15.19 -17.63 3.66
N LYS A 80 14.82 -18.52 4.56
CA LYS A 80 15.60 -19.71 4.90
C LYS A 80 14.71 -20.95 4.82
N GLU A 81 15.11 -21.91 4.00
CA GLU A 81 14.49 -23.22 3.91
C GLU A 81 15.58 -24.28 3.96
N GLY A 82 15.61 -25.04 5.04
CA GLY A 82 16.68 -26.00 5.31
C GLY A 82 18.07 -25.32 5.30
N ASN A 83 18.91 -25.70 4.35
CA ASN A 83 20.26 -25.16 4.17
C ASN A 83 20.35 -24.04 3.12
N LYS A 84 19.25 -23.75 2.39
CA LYS A 84 19.20 -22.70 1.39
C LYS A 84 18.80 -21.36 2.05
N ARG A 85 19.50 -20.29 1.67
CA ARG A 85 19.18 -18.92 2.07
C ARG A 85 19.05 -18.04 0.83
N ILE A 86 18.00 -17.28 0.75
CA ILE A 86 17.76 -16.31 -0.33
C ILE A 86 17.51 -14.96 0.34
N ASN A 87 18.20 -13.93 -0.14
CA ASN A 87 17.98 -12.55 0.28
C ASN A 87 17.22 -11.82 -0.81
N ALA A 88 16.12 -11.17 -0.43
CA ALA A 88 15.35 -10.29 -1.31
C ALA A 88 15.36 -8.87 -0.76
N ARG A 89 15.64 -7.90 -1.63
CA ARG A 89 15.64 -6.48 -1.30
C ARG A 89 14.62 -5.77 -2.18
N ASN A 90 13.70 -5.07 -1.56
CA ASN A 90 12.66 -4.32 -2.25
C ASN A 90 12.67 -2.88 -1.79
N ALA A 91 12.38 -1.97 -2.72
CA ALA A 91 12.07 -0.59 -2.44
C ALA A 91 10.59 -0.34 -2.76
N SER A 92 9.88 0.33 -1.88
CA SER A 92 8.48 0.65 -2.07
C SER A 92 8.24 2.15 -1.82
N PHE A 93 7.39 2.73 -2.65
CA PHE A 93 6.78 4.02 -2.36
C PHE A 93 5.60 3.79 -1.41
N ASP A 94 5.60 4.44 -0.26
CA ASP A 94 4.59 4.21 0.77
C ASP A 94 3.45 5.21 0.70
N TYR A 95 3.72 6.51 0.52
CA TYR A 95 2.69 7.52 0.42
C TYR A 95 3.23 8.89 0.01
N ILE A 96 2.33 9.71 -0.48
CA ILE A 96 2.48 11.16 -0.59
C ILE A 96 1.20 11.81 -0.10
N ALA A 97 1.33 12.83 0.73
CA ALA A 97 0.21 13.54 1.30
C ALA A 97 0.52 15.04 1.45
N ILE A 98 -0.51 15.84 1.29
CA ILE A 98 -0.48 17.29 1.48
C ILE A 98 -1.67 17.67 2.36
N GLN A 99 -1.45 18.62 3.27
CA GLN A 99 -2.51 19.19 4.10
C GLN A 99 -2.30 20.69 4.25
N PHE A 100 -3.38 21.45 4.12
CA PHE A 100 -3.37 22.89 4.34
C PHE A 100 -4.73 23.38 4.82
N ARG A 101 -4.72 24.59 5.37
CA ARG A 101 -5.92 25.26 5.85
C ARG A 101 -6.56 26.06 4.74
N ILE A 102 -7.86 25.85 4.48
CA ILE A 102 -8.63 26.63 3.50
C ILE A 102 -9.15 27.92 4.14
N CYS A 103 -9.79 27.79 5.30
CA CYS A 103 -10.30 28.92 6.07
C CYS A 103 -10.30 28.59 7.56
N LYS A 104 -10.77 29.52 8.38
CA LYS A 104 -10.81 29.33 9.84
C LYS A 104 -11.56 28.04 10.18
N ASN A 105 -10.91 27.14 10.92
CA ASN A 105 -11.44 25.86 11.38
C ASN A 105 -11.73 24.82 10.28
N LEU A 106 -11.33 25.06 9.02
CA LEU A 106 -11.51 24.13 7.91
C LEU A 106 -10.15 23.80 7.25
N GLY A 107 -9.77 22.56 7.31
CA GLY A 107 -8.57 22.04 6.66
C GLY A 107 -8.90 21.05 5.56
N LEU A 108 -8.05 20.99 4.55
CA LEU A 108 -8.09 20.04 3.45
C LEU A 108 -6.83 19.19 3.47
N SER A 109 -7.00 17.91 3.21
CA SER A 109 -5.89 17.00 2.92
C SER A 109 -6.18 16.24 1.65
N ALA A 110 -5.13 16.03 0.85
CA ALA A 110 -5.16 15.19 -0.33
C ALA A 110 -3.88 14.38 -0.42
N GLY A 111 -3.96 13.21 -1.04
CA GLY A 111 -2.77 12.39 -1.16
C GLY A 111 -3.01 11.10 -1.93
N PHE A 112 -1.98 10.28 -1.95
CA PHE A 112 -1.92 9.01 -2.64
C PHE A 112 -1.29 7.97 -1.71
N LEU A 113 -1.99 6.86 -1.52
CA LEU A 113 -1.62 5.76 -0.64
C LEU A 113 -1.67 4.45 -1.43
N PRO A 114 -0.77 3.50 -1.21
CA PRO A 114 -1.01 2.13 -1.61
C PRO A 114 -2.11 1.53 -0.71
N TYR A 115 -3.06 0.81 -1.30
CA TYR A 115 -4.09 0.09 -0.59
C TYR A 115 -3.67 -1.34 -0.28
N SER A 116 -3.13 -2.02 -1.31
CA SER A 116 -2.57 -3.37 -1.17
C SER A 116 -1.49 -3.62 -2.22
N ASN A 117 -0.64 -4.59 -1.96
CA ASN A 117 0.42 -5.00 -2.86
C ASN A 117 0.41 -6.53 -3.05
N VAL A 118 0.69 -6.95 -4.28
CA VAL A 118 0.86 -8.35 -4.68
C VAL A 118 2.25 -8.52 -5.26
N GLY A 119 3.03 -9.42 -4.69
CA GLY A 119 4.35 -9.77 -5.20
C GLY A 119 4.76 -11.13 -4.67
N TYR A 120 4.76 -12.16 -5.51
CA TYR A 120 5.22 -13.48 -5.16
C TYR A 120 5.72 -14.24 -6.38
N SER A 121 6.71 -15.08 -6.17
CA SER A 121 7.16 -16.08 -7.14
C SER A 121 7.69 -17.30 -6.38
N PHE A 122 7.05 -18.44 -6.57
CA PHE A 122 7.49 -19.69 -5.97
C PHE A 122 7.13 -20.87 -6.88
N SER A 123 7.94 -21.93 -6.81
CA SER A 123 7.76 -23.14 -7.59
C SER A 123 7.52 -24.34 -6.69
N THR A 124 6.62 -25.21 -7.10
CA THR A 124 6.37 -26.50 -6.46
C THR A 124 6.69 -27.60 -7.44
N THR A 125 7.54 -28.54 -7.03
CA THR A 125 7.88 -29.72 -7.85
C THR A 125 7.23 -30.94 -7.24
N SER A 126 6.48 -31.68 -8.04
CA SER A 126 5.85 -32.94 -7.67
C SER A 126 6.37 -34.06 -8.56
N SER A 127 6.73 -35.18 -7.95
CA SER A 127 7.14 -36.40 -8.67
C SER A 127 6.21 -37.55 -8.28
N PRO A 128 5.11 -37.74 -8.97
CA PRO A 128 4.15 -38.80 -8.63
C PRO A 128 4.65 -40.17 -9.11
N GLY A 129 5.74 -40.72 -8.55
CA GLY A 129 6.13 -42.13 -8.65
C GLY A 129 6.46 -42.72 -10.05
N THR A 130 6.33 -41.96 -11.09
CA THR A 130 6.70 -42.25 -12.47
C THR A 130 7.77 -41.24 -12.92
N ASN A 131 8.56 -41.56 -13.93
CA ASN A 131 9.67 -40.74 -14.46
C ASN A 131 9.23 -39.34 -14.99
N GLU A 132 8.07 -38.82 -14.58
CA GLU A 132 7.55 -37.54 -14.96
C GLU A 132 7.72 -36.55 -13.79
N VAL A 133 8.54 -35.55 -13.99
CA VAL A 133 8.65 -34.41 -13.08
C VAL A 133 7.67 -33.36 -13.54
N HIS A 134 6.78 -32.96 -12.64
CA HIS A 134 5.85 -31.88 -12.83
C HIS A 134 6.29 -30.70 -11.97
N SER A 135 6.60 -29.57 -12.59
CA SER A 135 6.95 -28.34 -11.91
C SER A 135 5.88 -27.28 -12.20
N GLU A 136 5.32 -26.70 -11.14
CA GLU A 136 4.41 -25.57 -11.24
C GLU A 136 5.05 -24.33 -10.63
N THR A 137 5.16 -23.28 -11.44
CA THR A 137 5.63 -21.97 -10.99
C THR A 137 4.44 -21.02 -10.90
N TYR A 138 4.25 -20.50 -9.71
CA TYR A 138 3.25 -19.51 -9.40
C TYR A 138 3.92 -18.15 -9.25
N SER A 139 3.49 -17.17 -10.02
CA SER A 139 3.93 -15.80 -9.90
C SER A 139 2.73 -14.85 -9.90
N GLY A 140 2.87 -13.75 -9.20
CA GLY A 140 1.86 -12.71 -9.20
C GLY A 140 2.49 -11.37 -8.90
N GLU A 141 1.97 -10.37 -9.57
CA GLU A 141 2.41 -8.98 -9.44
C GLU A 141 1.22 -8.05 -9.54
N GLY A 142 1.37 -6.86 -9.00
CA GLY A 142 0.34 -5.83 -9.06
C GLY A 142 0.18 -5.10 -7.74
N GLY A 143 -0.71 -4.13 -7.75
CA GLY A 143 -1.01 -3.33 -6.57
C GLY A 143 -2.28 -2.54 -6.74
N ILE A 144 -2.89 -2.23 -5.63
CA ILE A 144 -4.08 -1.40 -5.56
C ILE A 144 -3.69 -0.11 -4.88
N TYR A 145 -4.12 1.01 -5.44
CA TYR A 145 -3.79 2.35 -5.00
C TYR A 145 -5.05 3.11 -4.57
N GLN A 146 -4.86 4.07 -3.67
CA GLN A 146 -5.92 4.85 -3.06
C GLN A 146 -5.55 6.35 -3.05
N PRO A 147 -5.73 7.11 -4.16
CA PRO A 147 -5.79 8.55 -4.04
C PRO A 147 -7.00 8.98 -3.20
N TYR A 148 -6.81 9.99 -2.38
CA TYR A 148 -7.83 10.52 -1.50
C TYR A 148 -7.87 12.04 -1.49
N ILE A 149 -9.02 12.57 -1.15
CA ILE A 149 -9.23 13.96 -0.77
C ILE A 149 -10.18 14.01 0.42
N GLY A 150 -9.86 14.85 1.40
CA GLY A 150 -10.65 14.93 2.62
C GLY A 150 -10.69 16.34 3.20
N LEU A 151 -11.77 16.60 3.91
CA LEU A 151 -12.03 17.85 4.61
C LEU A 151 -12.25 17.58 6.10
N GLY A 152 -11.65 18.40 6.92
CA GLY A 152 -11.87 18.43 8.37
C GLY A 152 -12.37 19.78 8.80
N TRP A 153 -13.45 19.80 9.56
CA TRP A 153 -14.07 21.02 10.08
C TRP A 153 -14.22 20.99 11.60
N LYS A 154 -13.84 22.06 12.25
CA LYS A 154 -13.92 22.24 13.70
C LYS A 154 -14.94 23.32 14.04
N PRO A 155 -16.24 22.97 14.13
CA PRO A 155 -17.29 23.95 14.46
C PRO A 155 -17.12 24.56 15.84
N PHE A 156 -16.68 23.77 16.82
CA PHE A 156 -16.48 24.17 18.21
C PHE A 156 -15.07 23.84 18.68
N SER A 157 -14.60 24.51 19.72
CA SER A 157 -13.27 24.26 20.31
C SER A 157 -13.10 22.82 20.82
N TRP A 158 -14.18 22.19 21.24
CA TRP A 158 -14.23 20.85 21.83
C TRP A 158 -14.63 19.74 20.83
N PHE A 159 -15.02 20.10 19.57
CA PHE A 159 -15.56 19.12 18.62
C PHE A 159 -15.07 19.39 17.19
N ALA A 160 -14.64 18.32 16.51
CA ALA A 160 -14.29 18.34 15.10
C ALA A 160 -14.90 17.15 14.36
N VAL A 161 -15.27 17.36 13.11
CA VAL A 161 -15.78 16.36 12.19
C VAL A 161 -14.99 16.41 10.88
N GLY A 162 -14.97 15.31 10.17
CA GLY A 162 -14.34 15.27 8.86
C GLY A 162 -14.90 14.15 8.00
N ALA A 163 -14.70 14.32 6.70
CA ALA A 163 -15.02 13.32 5.69
C ALA A 163 -13.88 13.23 4.68
N MET A 164 -13.62 12.03 4.21
CA MET A 164 -12.59 11.73 3.21
C MET A 164 -13.18 10.80 2.16
N GLY A 165 -13.04 11.18 0.89
CA GLY A 165 -13.37 10.35 -0.24
C GLY A 165 -12.11 9.79 -0.86
N SER A 166 -12.12 8.51 -1.21
CA SER A 166 -11.00 7.83 -1.85
C SER A 166 -11.47 7.03 -3.05
N TYR A 167 -10.63 6.95 -4.07
CA TYR A 167 -10.84 6.09 -5.22
C TYR A 167 -9.84 4.94 -5.18
N ILE A 168 -10.33 3.72 -5.09
CA ILE A 168 -9.51 2.51 -5.04
C ILE A 168 -9.41 1.96 -6.46
N TYR A 169 -8.18 1.86 -6.99
CA TYR A 169 -7.95 1.32 -8.33
C TYR A 169 -6.64 0.56 -8.41
N GLY A 170 -6.59 -0.42 -9.29
CA GLY A 170 -5.35 -1.17 -9.56
C GLY A 170 -5.61 -2.44 -10.34
N ASP A 171 -4.51 -3.03 -10.77
CA ASP A 171 -4.50 -4.28 -11.54
C ASP A 171 -3.62 -5.30 -10.82
N ILE A 172 -4.10 -6.53 -10.78
CA ILE A 172 -3.40 -7.68 -10.22
C ILE A 172 -3.32 -8.74 -11.31
N THR A 173 -2.11 -9.21 -11.58
CA THR A 173 -1.85 -10.29 -12.52
C THR A 173 -1.35 -11.51 -11.77
N HIS A 174 -2.00 -12.65 -11.96
CA HIS A 174 -1.55 -13.95 -11.48
C HIS A 174 -1.20 -14.83 -12.66
N GLN A 175 -0.03 -15.45 -12.62
CA GLN A 175 0.43 -16.38 -13.64
C GLN A 175 0.77 -17.74 -13.02
N VAL A 176 0.34 -18.78 -13.69
CA VAL A 176 0.69 -20.17 -13.36
C VAL A 176 1.32 -20.80 -14.58
N ILE A 177 2.56 -21.23 -14.46
CA ILE A 177 3.30 -21.96 -15.49
C ILE A 177 3.46 -23.38 -15.01
N SER A 178 2.92 -24.33 -15.77
CA SER A 178 3.06 -25.76 -15.52
C SER A 178 3.99 -26.36 -16.58
N GLU A 179 5.12 -26.89 -16.12
CA GLU A 179 6.14 -27.51 -16.95
C GLU A 179 6.12 -29.01 -16.74
N PHE A 180 6.09 -29.74 -17.85
CA PHE A 180 6.05 -31.21 -17.89
C PHE A 180 7.28 -31.72 -18.64
N THR A 181 7.92 -32.78 -18.14
CA THR A 181 9.14 -33.33 -18.73
C THR A 181 8.86 -33.92 -20.14
N ASN A 182 7.67 -34.47 -20.37
CA ASN A 182 7.32 -35.18 -21.60
C ASN A 182 6.08 -34.61 -22.32
N SER A 183 5.64 -33.40 -21.99
CA SER A 183 4.43 -32.79 -22.55
C SER A 183 4.58 -31.29 -22.77
N THR A 184 3.58 -30.70 -23.41
CA THR A 184 3.57 -29.26 -23.69
C THR A 184 3.37 -28.45 -22.43
N ASN A 185 4.22 -27.45 -22.22
CA ASN A 185 4.09 -26.49 -21.13
C ASN A 185 2.79 -25.68 -21.24
N ARG A 186 2.15 -25.43 -20.12
CA ARG A 186 0.93 -24.64 -20.05
C ARG A 186 1.16 -23.38 -19.22
N SER A 187 0.71 -22.27 -19.73
CA SER A 187 0.67 -21.00 -18.99
C SER A 187 -0.76 -20.51 -18.88
N LYS A 188 -1.17 -20.14 -17.67
CA LYS A 188 -2.46 -19.50 -17.39
C LYS A 188 -2.19 -18.16 -16.74
N VAL A 189 -2.79 -17.10 -17.30
CA VAL A 189 -2.70 -15.75 -16.78
C VAL A 189 -4.09 -15.27 -16.38
N TYR A 190 -4.23 -14.75 -15.18
CA TYR A 190 -5.45 -14.16 -14.65
C TYR A 190 -5.19 -12.71 -14.30
N ASN A 191 -5.94 -11.82 -14.91
CA ASN A 191 -5.90 -10.39 -14.62
C ASN A 191 -7.17 -9.97 -13.89
N ALA A 192 -6.99 -9.30 -12.77
CA ALA A 192 -8.08 -8.71 -12.00
C ALA A 192 -7.90 -7.20 -11.93
N THR A 193 -8.83 -6.45 -12.51
CA THR A 193 -8.88 -4.99 -12.42
C THR A 193 -9.87 -4.61 -11.35
N ILE A 194 -9.43 -3.82 -10.37
CA ILE A 194 -10.24 -3.34 -9.25
C ILE A 194 -10.51 -1.85 -9.45
N LYS A 195 -11.79 -1.45 -9.32
CA LYS A 195 -12.21 -0.06 -9.31
C LYS A 195 -13.35 0.10 -8.31
N ASN A 196 -13.15 0.93 -7.28
CA ASN A 196 -14.15 1.15 -6.25
C ASN A 196 -13.99 2.54 -5.61
N TYR A 197 -15.00 2.96 -4.86
CA TYR A 197 -14.99 4.18 -4.07
C TYR A 197 -15.10 3.84 -2.60
N LYS A 198 -14.43 4.64 -1.77
CA LYS A 198 -14.47 4.51 -0.31
C LYS A 198 -14.72 5.91 0.27
N VAL A 199 -15.57 5.98 1.28
CA VAL A 199 -15.82 7.22 2.03
C VAL A 199 -15.60 6.93 3.50
N ASP A 200 -14.78 7.73 4.15
CA ASP A 200 -14.48 7.66 5.57
C ASP A 200 -15.02 8.90 6.27
N PHE A 201 -15.69 8.71 7.38
CA PHE A 201 -16.14 9.77 8.27
C PHE A 201 -15.38 9.70 9.58
N GLY A 202 -15.03 10.83 10.11
CA GLY A 202 -14.33 10.93 11.38
C GLY A 202 -14.91 12.00 12.28
N MET A 203 -14.81 11.79 13.59
CA MET A 203 -15.13 12.78 14.60
C MET A 203 -14.12 12.71 15.73
N GLN A 204 -13.88 13.85 16.37
CA GLN A 204 -13.01 13.94 17.53
C GLN A 204 -13.63 14.90 18.56
N PHE A 205 -13.64 14.43 19.80
CA PHE A 205 -13.99 15.24 20.96
C PHE A 205 -12.71 15.62 21.70
N MET A 206 -12.66 16.85 22.15
CA MET A 206 -11.54 17.44 22.86
C MET A 206 -12.02 17.85 24.27
N ALA A 207 -11.33 17.34 25.27
CA ALA A 207 -11.52 17.76 26.67
C ALA A 207 -10.60 18.92 27.00
#